data_235d0e1d478b8f9377219d7a566b0641
#
_entry.id   235d0e1d478b8f9377219d7a566b0641
#
_cell.length_a   1.000
_cell.length_b   1.000
_cell.length_c   1.000
_cell.angle_alpha   90.00
_cell.angle_beta   90.00
_cell.angle_gamma   90.00
#
_symmetry.space_group_name_H-M   'P 1'
#
loop_
_entity.id
_entity.type
_entity.pdbx_description
1 polymer ?
#
loop_
_entity_poly.entity_id
_entity_poly.type
_entity_poly.pdbx_seq_one_letter_code
_entity_poly.pdbx_strand_id
1 'polypeptide(L)'
;MWFRDPFARFYTDADFQISCDYFRGNSYDINNSPNSGFIYVKSNNKTIQFYKFWNTSRERFPGMHDQDALNKIKYDPFIKNNTGIEIRFLDTAYFGGFCQPSRDLNKVCTMHANCCVGLNNKVNDLRIMLEDWRKYMALTVDEKASKPSSWTIPQNCR
;
A
#
# COMPACT_ATOMS: atom_id res chain seq x y z
N MET A 1 5.91 -0.14 -8.23
CA MET A 1 5.70 -0.40 -9.68
C MET A 1 4.23 -0.22 -10.00
N TRP A 2 3.90 0.34 -11.16
CA TRP A 2 2.51 0.57 -11.60
C TRP A 2 2.24 -0.32 -12.81
N PHE A 3 1.13 -1.05 -12.79
CA PHE A 3 0.68 -1.96 -13.83
C PHE A 3 -0.60 -1.47 -14.52
N ARG A 4 -1.48 -0.80 -13.76
CA ARG A 4 -2.71 -0.16 -14.23
C ARG A 4 -2.90 1.18 -13.55
N ASP A 5 -3.78 1.98 -14.11
CA ASP A 5 -4.24 3.22 -13.50
C ASP A 5 -4.95 2.92 -12.17
N PRO A 6 -4.42 3.41 -11.03
CA PRO A 6 -5.01 3.19 -9.72
C PRO A 6 -6.12 4.19 -9.38
N PHE A 7 -6.28 5.29 -10.14
CA PHE A 7 -7.14 6.41 -9.73
C PHE A 7 -8.60 6.03 -9.59
N ALA A 8 -9.10 5.10 -10.42
CA ALA A 8 -10.45 4.58 -10.31
C ALA A 8 -10.70 3.69 -9.06
N ARG A 9 -9.64 3.41 -8.29
CA ARG A 9 -9.69 2.54 -7.10
C ARG A 9 -9.58 3.29 -5.79
N PHE A 10 -9.36 4.61 -5.85
CA PHE A 10 -9.38 5.43 -4.65
C PHE A 10 -10.82 5.72 -4.21
N TYR A 11 -11.01 5.77 -2.91
CA TYR A 11 -12.28 6.12 -2.28
C TYR A 11 -12.54 7.63 -2.44
N THR A 12 -13.68 7.99 -2.98
CA THR A 12 -14.03 9.39 -3.25
C THR A 12 -14.35 10.18 -1.98
N ASP A 13 -14.78 9.49 -0.93
CA ASP A 13 -15.18 10.03 0.37
C ASP A 13 -14.02 10.17 1.38
N ALA A 14 -12.82 9.73 1.02
CA ALA A 14 -11.65 9.78 1.91
C ALA A 14 -10.62 10.81 1.47
N ASP A 15 -10.09 11.56 2.43
CA ASP A 15 -9.04 12.56 2.22
C ASP A 15 -7.63 11.98 2.34
N PHE A 16 -7.45 10.92 3.14
CA PHE A 16 -6.17 10.23 3.34
C PHE A 16 -6.34 8.72 3.15
N GLN A 17 -5.61 8.16 2.20
CA GLN A 17 -5.67 6.75 1.85
C GLN A 17 -4.25 6.18 1.78
N ILE A 18 -4.04 5.00 2.34
CA ILE A 18 -2.72 4.41 2.49
C ILE A 18 -2.73 2.93 2.16
N SER A 19 -1.70 2.46 1.44
CA SER A 19 -1.50 1.03 1.22
C SER A 19 -1.20 0.28 2.52
N CYS A 20 -1.23 -1.05 2.44
CA CYS A 20 -1.02 -1.90 3.59
C CYS A 20 0.15 -2.87 3.37
N ASP A 21 0.91 -3.14 4.44
CA ASP A 21 1.72 -4.36 4.53
C ASP A 21 0.79 -5.58 4.66
N TYR A 22 -0.25 -5.45 5.49
CA TYR A 22 -1.29 -6.47 5.66
C TYR A 22 -2.66 -5.82 5.73
N PHE A 23 -3.51 -6.14 4.77
CA PHE A 23 -4.90 -5.73 4.68
C PHE A 23 -5.82 -6.82 5.21
N ARG A 24 -6.75 -6.47 6.09
CA ARG A 24 -7.65 -7.40 6.80
C ARG A 24 -9.04 -7.55 6.16
N GLY A 25 -9.19 -7.08 4.92
CA GLY A 25 -10.46 -7.21 4.17
C GLY A 25 -11.45 -6.08 4.38
N ASN A 26 -11.16 -5.12 5.28
CA ASN A 26 -12.01 -3.96 5.51
C ASN A 26 -11.18 -2.67 5.51
N SER A 27 -11.46 -1.76 4.58
CA SER A 27 -10.73 -0.50 4.43
C SER A 27 -10.93 0.50 5.59
N TYR A 28 -11.90 0.26 6.46
CA TYR A 28 -12.16 1.05 7.67
C TYR A 28 -11.50 0.47 8.93
N ASP A 29 -11.01 -0.77 8.86
CA ASP A 29 -10.43 -1.41 10.04
C ASP A 29 -9.08 -0.76 10.39
N ILE A 30 -9.05 -0.05 11.52
CA ILE A 30 -7.85 0.61 12.05
C ILE A 30 -6.72 -0.38 12.37
N ASN A 31 -7.03 -1.68 12.49
CA ASN A 31 -6.03 -2.73 12.72
C ASN A 31 -5.27 -3.16 11.46
N ASN A 32 -5.64 -2.64 10.28
CA ASN A 32 -4.81 -2.80 9.10
C ASN A 32 -3.39 -2.29 9.38
N SER A 33 -2.39 -2.92 8.78
CA SER A 33 -0.98 -2.51 8.91
C SER A 33 -0.64 -1.56 7.77
N PRO A 34 -0.59 -0.22 8.00
CA PRO A 34 -0.29 0.74 6.94
C PRO A 34 1.15 0.60 6.42
N ASN A 35 1.33 0.92 5.15
CA ASN A 35 2.63 1.10 4.53
C ASN A 35 2.74 2.50 3.92
N SER A 36 3.67 3.31 4.43
CA SER A 36 3.87 4.71 4.02
C SER A 36 4.52 4.88 2.64
N GLY A 37 4.88 3.79 1.98
CA GLY A 37 5.48 3.82 0.63
C GLY A 37 4.49 4.12 -0.49
N PHE A 38 3.19 4.06 -0.23
CA PHE A 38 2.15 4.48 -1.17
C PHE A 38 0.98 5.13 -0.44
N ILE A 39 0.82 6.42 -0.65
CA ILE A 39 -0.23 7.25 -0.04
C ILE A 39 -0.91 8.06 -1.14
N TYR A 40 -2.24 8.14 -1.08
CA TYR A 40 -3.03 9.11 -1.80
C TYR A 40 -3.68 10.08 -0.82
N VAL A 41 -3.50 11.37 -1.04
CA VAL A 41 -4.02 12.40 -0.14
C VAL A 41 -4.59 13.58 -0.91
N LYS A 42 -5.77 14.05 -0.49
CA LYS A 42 -6.34 15.32 -0.94
C LYS A 42 -5.80 16.44 -0.06
N SER A 43 -5.20 17.46 -0.68
CA SER A 43 -4.67 18.61 0.06
C SER A 43 -5.81 19.46 0.60
N ASN A 44 -5.95 19.52 1.92
CA ASN A 44 -6.90 20.38 2.64
C ASN A 44 -6.43 20.60 4.10
N ASN A 45 -7.17 21.39 4.85
CA ASN A 45 -6.80 21.73 6.24
C ASN A 45 -6.72 20.50 7.14
N LYS A 46 -7.59 19.51 6.95
CA LYS A 46 -7.59 18.26 7.76
C LYS A 46 -6.30 17.47 7.53
N THR A 47 -5.92 17.26 6.27
CA THR A 47 -4.72 16.52 5.91
C THR A 47 -3.44 17.26 6.32
N ILE A 48 -3.42 18.59 6.20
CA ILE A 48 -2.30 19.42 6.69
C ILE A 48 -2.13 19.27 8.20
N GLN A 49 -3.23 19.36 8.98
CA GLN A 49 -3.18 19.18 10.43
C GLN A 49 -2.75 17.76 10.82
N PHE A 50 -3.25 16.76 10.11
CA PHE A 50 -2.85 15.37 10.32
C PHE A 50 -1.36 15.16 10.08
N TYR A 51 -0.79 15.68 8.99
CA TYR A 51 0.64 15.57 8.73
C TYR A 51 1.49 16.31 9.77
N LYS A 52 1.04 17.48 10.25
CA LYS A 52 1.70 18.17 11.36
C LYS A 52 1.70 17.31 12.62
N PHE A 53 0.57 16.74 12.98
CA PHE A 53 0.47 15.84 14.13
C PHE A 53 1.34 14.60 13.96
N TRP A 54 1.34 13.96 12.79
CA TRP A 54 2.20 12.81 12.50
C TRP A 54 3.68 13.16 12.64
N ASN A 55 4.10 14.28 12.06
CA ASN A 55 5.49 14.73 12.13
C ASN A 55 5.93 15.01 13.58
N THR A 56 5.16 15.76 14.35
CA THR A 56 5.49 16.06 15.75
C THR A 56 5.41 14.82 16.65
N SER A 57 4.53 13.88 16.34
CA SER A 57 4.42 12.63 17.09
C SER A 57 5.67 11.76 17.00
N ARG A 58 6.54 11.95 16.00
CA ARG A 58 7.81 11.23 15.89
C ARG A 58 8.74 11.47 17.08
N GLU A 59 8.65 12.63 17.71
CA GLU A 59 9.40 12.93 18.94
C GLU A 59 9.06 12.01 20.09
N ARG A 60 7.83 11.44 20.10
CA ARG A 60 7.37 10.44 21.09
C ARG A 60 7.97 9.05 20.85
N PHE A 61 8.55 8.83 19.65
CA PHE A 61 9.03 7.52 19.20
C PHE A 61 10.44 7.63 18.58
N PRO A 62 11.46 8.01 19.39
CA PRO A 62 12.82 8.19 18.90
C PRO A 62 13.37 6.89 18.30
N GLY A 63 14.02 6.99 17.13
CA GLY A 63 14.60 5.84 16.43
C GLY A 63 13.61 5.03 15.58
N MET A 64 12.32 5.29 15.65
CA MET A 64 11.32 4.66 14.78
C MET A 64 11.23 5.37 13.43
N HIS A 65 10.90 4.59 12.38
CA HIS A 65 10.57 5.14 11.09
C HIS A 65 9.20 5.85 11.12
N ASP A 66 8.92 6.67 10.10
CA ASP A 66 7.65 7.38 9.96
C ASP A 66 6.44 6.45 9.94
N GLN A 67 6.54 5.31 9.26
CA GLN A 67 5.52 4.26 9.23
C GLN A 67 5.24 3.67 10.60
N ASP A 68 6.29 3.42 11.40
CA ASP A 68 6.16 2.87 12.75
C ASP A 68 5.44 3.87 13.67
N ALA A 69 5.82 5.15 13.58
CA ALA A 69 5.14 6.22 14.28
C ALA A 69 3.66 6.30 13.89
N LEU A 70 3.34 6.25 12.60
CA LEU A 70 1.96 6.21 12.12
C LEU A 70 1.19 5.02 12.69
N ASN A 71 1.81 3.84 12.71
CA ASN A 71 1.19 2.63 13.26
C ASN A 71 0.84 2.75 14.76
N LYS A 72 1.58 3.58 15.50
CA LYS A 72 1.30 3.88 16.92
C LYS A 72 0.20 4.92 17.07
N ILE A 73 0.30 6.02 16.31
CA ILE A 73 -0.61 7.15 16.48
C ILE A 73 -1.97 6.97 15.81
N LYS A 74 -2.13 6.02 14.88
CA LYS A 74 -3.41 5.81 14.18
C LYS A 74 -4.59 5.55 15.13
N TYR A 75 -4.32 5.09 16.34
CA TYR A 75 -5.31 4.91 17.42
C TYR A 75 -5.52 6.16 18.27
N ASP A 76 -4.72 7.22 18.07
CA ASP A 76 -4.79 8.42 18.89
C ASP A 76 -6.10 9.19 18.61
N PRO A 77 -6.94 9.45 19.64
CA PRO A 77 -8.19 10.17 19.48
C PRO A 77 -8.03 11.56 18.83
N PHE A 78 -6.85 12.16 18.93
CA PHE A 78 -6.57 13.45 18.32
C PHE A 78 -6.83 13.43 16.80
N ILE A 79 -6.50 12.34 16.11
CA ILE A 79 -6.70 12.21 14.67
C ILE A 79 -8.17 12.43 14.32
N LYS A 80 -9.10 11.71 14.99
CA LYS A 80 -10.52 11.84 14.71
C LYS A 80 -11.09 13.15 15.25
N ASN A 81 -10.79 13.49 16.51
CA ASN A 81 -11.44 14.57 17.22
C ASN A 81 -10.96 15.96 16.80
N ASN A 82 -9.68 16.10 16.49
CA ASN A 82 -9.08 17.40 16.19
C ASN A 82 -8.85 17.63 14.69
N THR A 83 -8.47 16.58 13.93
CA THR A 83 -8.27 16.74 12.48
C THR A 83 -9.52 16.39 11.68
N GLY A 84 -10.41 15.58 12.22
CA GLY A 84 -11.58 15.05 11.53
C GLY A 84 -11.24 14.14 10.35
N ILE A 85 -10.03 13.58 10.34
CA ILE A 85 -9.58 12.66 9.30
C ILE A 85 -9.97 11.23 9.66
N GLU A 86 -10.41 10.50 8.64
CA GLU A 86 -10.50 9.04 8.66
C GLU A 86 -9.41 8.46 7.76
N ILE A 87 -8.59 7.58 8.32
CA ILE A 87 -7.59 6.84 7.56
C ILE A 87 -8.32 5.74 6.79
N ARG A 88 -8.19 5.76 5.47
CA ARG A 88 -8.73 4.71 4.61
C ARG A 88 -7.59 3.80 4.14
N PHE A 89 -7.73 2.52 4.39
CA PHE A 89 -6.74 1.52 3.99
C PHE A 89 -7.06 0.96 2.61
N LEU A 90 -6.06 0.93 1.73
CA LEU A 90 -6.20 0.44 0.37
C LEU A 90 -6.07 -1.09 0.33
N ASP A 91 -6.97 -1.72 -0.42
CA ASP A 91 -7.02 -3.17 -0.57
C ASP A 91 -5.79 -3.68 -1.34
N THR A 92 -5.08 -4.64 -0.77
CA THR A 92 -3.90 -5.26 -1.37
C THR A 92 -4.21 -6.06 -2.64
N ALA A 93 -5.47 -6.37 -2.92
CA ALA A 93 -5.89 -6.90 -4.21
C ALA A 93 -5.58 -5.94 -5.37
N TYR A 94 -5.61 -4.63 -5.13
CA TYR A 94 -5.28 -3.58 -6.09
C TYR A 94 -3.95 -2.91 -5.81
N PHE A 95 -3.58 -2.74 -4.53
CA PHE A 95 -2.40 -2.03 -4.04
C PHE A 95 -1.51 -3.00 -3.25
N GLY A 96 -1.05 -4.05 -3.91
CA GLY A 96 -0.25 -5.10 -3.28
C GLY A 96 1.19 -4.70 -3.02
N GLY A 97 1.88 -5.57 -2.32
CA GLY A 97 3.32 -5.48 -2.04
C GLY A 97 3.92 -6.85 -1.76
N PHE A 98 5.21 -6.91 -1.49
CA PHE A 98 5.87 -8.20 -1.20
C PHE A 98 5.41 -8.81 0.12
N CYS A 99 4.95 -7.99 1.10
CA CYS A 99 4.36 -8.50 2.34
C CYS A 99 3.03 -9.24 2.08
N GLN A 100 2.17 -8.64 1.27
CA GLN A 100 0.88 -9.20 0.88
C GLN A 100 0.63 -8.93 -0.61
N PRO A 101 1.08 -9.84 -1.49
CA PRO A 101 0.91 -9.66 -2.93
C PRO A 101 -0.55 -9.68 -3.37
N SER A 102 -0.88 -8.86 -4.37
CA SER A 102 -2.12 -9.05 -5.11
C SER A 102 -2.13 -10.45 -5.72
N ARG A 103 -3.18 -11.22 -5.45
CA ARG A 103 -3.32 -12.60 -5.97
C ARG A 103 -4.01 -12.67 -7.33
N ASP A 104 -4.48 -11.54 -7.82
CA ASP A 104 -5.23 -11.46 -9.07
C ASP A 104 -4.59 -10.41 -10.00
N LEU A 105 -3.85 -10.91 -10.99
CA LEU A 105 -3.20 -10.05 -11.98
C LEU A 105 -4.21 -9.30 -12.84
N ASN A 106 -5.48 -9.69 -12.86
CA ASN A 106 -6.55 -8.91 -13.51
C ASN A 106 -6.92 -7.65 -12.73
N LYS A 107 -6.67 -7.61 -11.42
CA LYS A 107 -7.04 -6.50 -10.52
C LYS A 107 -5.90 -5.59 -10.17
N VAL A 108 -4.68 -6.12 -10.06
CA VAL A 108 -3.52 -5.36 -9.56
C VAL A 108 -3.32 -4.05 -10.30
N CYS A 109 -3.21 -2.97 -9.56
CA CYS A 109 -2.84 -1.64 -10.07
C CYS A 109 -1.39 -1.32 -9.76
N THR A 110 -0.97 -1.54 -8.52
CA THR A 110 0.40 -1.25 -8.08
C THR A 110 0.96 -2.38 -7.24
N MET A 111 2.30 -2.52 -7.25
CA MET A 111 3.02 -3.38 -6.33
C MET A 111 4.20 -2.64 -5.73
N HIS A 112 4.36 -2.74 -4.41
CA HIS A 112 5.42 -2.13 -3.64
C HIS A 112 6.42 -3.17 -3.15
N ALA A 113 7.72 -2.86 -3.23
CA ALA A 113 8.78 -3.71 -2.67
C ALA A 113 8.97 -3.43 -1.16
N ASN A 114 7.88 -3.63 -0.39
CA ASN A 114 7.89 -3.64 1.07
C ASN A 114 8.39 -5.01 1.59
N CYS A 115 8.56 -5.18 2.90
CA CYS A 115 9.11 -6.41 3.48
C CYS A 115 10.43 -6.86 2.82
N CYS A 116 11.28 -5.90 2.48
CA CYS A 116 12.52 -6.14 1.76
C CYS A 116 13.57 -5.11 2.18
N VAL A 117 14.77 -5.56 2.47
CA VAL A 117 15.88 -4.70 2.86
C VAL A 117 16.89 -4.60 1.71
N GLY A 118 17.35 -3.37 1.44
CA GLY A 118 18.35 -3.08 0.43
C GLY A 118 17.79 -2.80 -0.96
N LEU A 119 18.32 -1.75 -1.59
CA LEU A 119 17.85 -1.29 -2.89
C LEU A 119 18.04 -2.35 -3.99
N ASN A 120 19.18 -3.01 -4.01
CA ASN A 120 19.49 -4.02 -5.05
C ASN A 120 18.51 -5.19 -4.97
N ASN A 121 18.19 -5.69 -3.77
CA ASN A 121 17.23 -6.77 -3.57
C ASN A 121 15.85 -6.36 -4.10
N LYS A 122 15.39 -5.16 -3.74
CA LYS A 122 14.12 -4.60 -4.22
C LYS A 122 14.07 -4.53 -5.75
N VAL A 123 15.13 -3.99 -6.37
CA VAL A 123 15.19 -3.82 -7.82
C VAL A 123 15.20 -5.17 -8.54
N ASN A 124 15.97 -6.14 -8.02
CA ASN A 124 16.05 -7.47 -8.63
C ASN A 124 14.69 -8.18 -8.61
N ASP A 125 13.98 -8.18 -7.47
CA ASP A 125 12.69 -8.83 -7.38
C ASP A 125 11.59 -8.07 -8.12
N LEU A 126 11.65 -6.74 -8.19
CA LEU A 126 10.76 -5.96 -9.06
C LEU A 126 10.98 -6.25 -10.56
N ARG A 127 12.20 -6.57 -10.98
CA ARG A 127 12.47 -7.02 -12.37
C ARG A 127 11.82 -8.37 -12.64
N ILE A 128 11.94 -9.33 -11.72
CA ILE A 128 11.27 -10.63 -11.83
C ILE A 128 9.75 -10.42 -11.97
N MET A 129 9.18 -9.58 -11.11
CA MET A 129 7.75 -9.25 -11.17
C MET A 129 7.33 -8.58 -12.48
N LEU A 130 8.19 -7.74 -13.06
CA LEU A 130 7.95 -7.14 -14.38
C LEU A 130 7.92 -8.20 -15.49
N GLU A 131 8.79 -9.21 -15.43
CA GLU A 131 8.75 -10.32 -16.39
C GLU A 131 7.47 -11.17 -16.25
N ASP A 132 7.02 -11.43 -15.02
CA ASP A 132 5.73 -12.12 -14.79
C ASP A 132 4.57 -11.31 -15.37
N TRP A 133 4.58 -9.99 -15.18
CA TRP A 133 3.59 -9.10 -15.77
C TRP A 133 3.60 -9.16 -17.30
N ARG A 134 4.78 -9.14 -17.93
CA ARG A 134 4.91 -9.24 -19.38
C ARG A 134 4.36 -10.54 -19.91
N LYS A 135 4.67 -11.67 -19.25
CA LYS A 135 4.11 -12.99 -19.58
C LYS A 135 2.60 -12.98 -19.48
N TYR A 136 2.07 -12.44 -18.37
CA TYR A 136 0.63 -12.31 -18.18
C TYR A 136 -0.02 -11.44 -19.26
N MET A 137 0.58 -10.32 -19.64
CA MET A 137 0.02 -9.42 -20.66
C MET A 137 0.03 -10.05 -22.06
N ALA A 138 0.93 -10.99 -22.34
CA ALA A 138 0.98 -11.74 -23.59
C ALA A 138 -0.12 -12.80 -23.74
N LEU A 139 -0.81 -13.17 -22.64
CA LEU A 139 -1.92 -14.12 -22.67
C LEU A 139 -3.15 -13.52 -23.38
N THR A 140 -3.90 -14.39 -24.06
CA THR A 140 -5.21 -14.05 -24.60
C THR A 140 -6.23 -13.79 -23.47
N VAL A 141 -7.41 -13.25 -23.83
CA VAL A 141 -8.48 -13.02 -22.86
C VAL A 141 -8.96 -14.34 -22.25
N ASP A 142 -9.10 -15.38 -23.06
CA ASP A 142 -9.56 -16.71 -22.61
C ASP A 142 -8.52 -17.37 -21.68
N GLU A 143 -7.23 -17.23 -22.00
CA GLU A 143 -6.18 -17.74 -21.13
C GLU A 143 -6.12 -17.00 -19.78
N LYS A 144 -6.30 -15.67 -19.76
CA LYS A 144 -6.40 -14.89 -18.52
C LYS A 144 -7.59 -15.28 -17.66
N ALA A 145 -8.70 -15.72 -18.29
CA ALA A 145 -9.89 -16.15 -17.57
C ALA A 145 -9.76 -17.60 -17.06
N SER A 146 -9.08 -18.48 -17.78
CA SER A 146 -9.02 -19.91 -17.50
C SER A 146 -7.83 -20.35 -16.65
N LYS A 147 -6.73 -19.60 -16.66
CA LYS A 147 -5.48 -19.96 -15.96
C LYS A 147 -5.19 -18.99 -14.82
N PRO A 148 -5.03 -19.48 -13.58
CA PRO A 148 -4.54 -18.65 -12.50
C PRO A 148 -3.11 -18.17 -12.81
N SER A 149 -2.93 -16.88 -12.90
CA SER A 149 -1.59 -16.28 -13.02
C SER A 149 -1.13 -15.77 -11.66
N SER A 150 0.10 -16.07 -11.30
CA SER A 150 0.68 -15.69 -10.01
C SER A 150 2.06 -15.04 -10.21
N TRP A 151 2.45 -14.26 -9.23
CA TRP A 151 3.80 -13.73 -9.15
C TRP A 151 4.81 -14.82 -8.76
N THR A 152 5.99 -14.74 -9.33
CA THR A 152 7.15 -15.46 -8.81
C THR A 152 7.44 -14.97 -7.39
N ILE A 153 7.65 -15.89 -6.46
CA ILE A 153 8.02 -15.55 -5.08
C ILE A 153 9.32 -14.74 -5.11
N PRO A 154 9.42 -13.63 -4.37
CA PRO A 154 10.65 -12.86 -4.26
C PRO A 154 11.86 -13.73 -3.93
N GLN A 155 12.96 -13.56 -4.66
CA GLN A 155 14.16 -14.39 -4.52
C GLN A 155 15.24 -13.73 -3.64
N ASN A 156 15.22 -12.40 -3.57
CA ASN A 156 16.21 -11.58 -2.87
C ASN A 156 15.61 -10.92 -1.61
N CYS A 157 14.31 -10.75 -1.58
CA CYS A 157 13.54 -10.15 -0.47
C CYS A 157 12.91 -11.26 0.39
N ARG A 158 13.71 -11.88 1.25
CA ARG A 158 13.28 -12.94 2.18
C ARG A 158 13.50 -12.51 3.61
#